data_d7c85b5d737a9676cca1be07dbe442b6
#
_entry.id   d7c85b5d737a9676cca1be07dbe442b6
#
_cell.length_a   1.000
_cell.length_b   1.000
_cell.length_c   1.000
_cell.angle_alpha   90.00
_cell.angle_beta   90.00
_cell.angle_gamma   90.00
#
_symmetry.space_group_name_H-M   'P 1'
#
loop_
_entity.id
_entity.type
_entity.pdbx_description
1 polymer ?
#
loop_
_entity_poly.entity_id
_entity_poly.type
_entity_poly.pdbx_seq_one_letter_code
_entity_poly.pdbx_strand_id
1 'polypeptide(L)'
;MATEKKTTAQKAATKKATAKKPVAKKAAKAVVKHIGLVKNDPYLADYEDAIKGRHDHALWKLGQLTNNGKQTLSDFANGYEYFGLHKTARGWVFREWAPNATDIYLIGDFNNWQETEKYRAKRVKNTGNWELKLPEKAMKHGDLFKMKVHWEGGEGERIPAWAQRVVQD
;
A
#
# COMPACT_ATOMS: atom_id res chain seq x y z
N MET A 1 32.13 -29.95 63.27
CA MET A 1 33.46 -29.30 63.41
C MET A 1 33.28 -27.95 62.80
N ALA A 2 32.96 -26.90 63.51
CA ALA A 2 33.85 -26.01 64.28
C ALA A 2 34.90 -25.41 63.32
N THR A 3 34.97 -24.15 63.08
CA THR A 3 35.39 -23.03 63.89
C THR A 3 35.18 -21.73 63.13
N GLU A 4 34.43 -20.76 63.65
CA GLU A 4 34.86 -19.62 64.44
C GLU A 4 35.75 -18.57 63.75
N LYS A 5 35.15 -17.37 63.70
CA LYS A 5 35.64 -16.04 64.15
C LYS A 5 36.66 -15.27 63.32
N LYS A 6 36.39 -14.03 62.96
CA LYS A 6 36.73 -12.86 63.76
C LYS A 6 36.19 -11.52 63.15
N THR A 7 35.53 -10.81 63.98
CA THR A 7 35.16 -9.41 64.00
C THR A 7 36.39 -8.49 63.98
N THR A 8 36.39 -7.40 63.21
CA THR A 8 37.12 -6.19 63.61
C THR A 8 36.34 -4.94 63.18
N ALA A 9 35.89 -4.20 64.17
CA ALA A 9 35.34 -2.87 64.06
C ALA A 9 36.43 -1.84 63.91
N GLN A 10 36.25 -0.87 63.02
CA GLN A 10 36.98 0.39 63.09
C GLN A 10 36.10 1.55 62.68
N LYS A 11 35.65 2.27 63.70
CA LYS A 11 35.72 3.68 64.03
C LYS A 11 35.44 4.72 62.91
N ALA A 12 34.40 5.46 63.24
CA ALA A 12 33.91 6.69 62.64
C ALA A 12 34.96 7.79 62.47
N ALA A 13 34.87 8.49 61.34
CA ALA A 13 35.37 9.85 61.21
C ALA A 13 34.35 10.69 60.48
N THR A 14 33.64 11.47 61.24
CA THR A 14 32.68 12.50 60.79
C THR A 14 33.42 13.63 60.10
N LYS A 15 33.24 13.76 58.78
CA LYS A 15 33.59 15.01 58.06
C LYS A 15 32.30 15.72 57.69
N LYS A 16 32.09 16.86 58.35
CA LYS A 16 31.09 17.87 58.01
C LYS A 16 31.32 18.36 56.59
N ALA A 17 30.47 17.96 55.65
CA ALA A 17 30.45 18.53 54.30
C ALA A 17 29.41 19.65 54.26
N THR A 18 29.89 20.86 54.07
CA THR A 18 29.10 22.07 53.82
C THR A 18 28.27 21.90 52.54
N ALA A 19 26.96 21.93 52.69
CA ALA A 19 26.02 21.89 51.59
C ALA A 19 26.11 23.17 50.75
N LYS A 20 26.66 23.07 49.55
CA LYS A 20 26.50 24.07 48.49
C LYS A 20 25.10 23.97 47.93
N LYS A 21 24.31 25.06 48.06
CA LYS A 21 23.00 25.22 47.40
C LYS A 21 23.14 24.94 45.90
N PRO A 22 22.25 24.14 45.29
CA PRO A 22 22.28 23.96 43.85
C PRO A 22 21.86 25.27 43.16
N VAL A 23 22.77 25.83 42.39
CA VAL A 23 22.44 26.90 41.44
C VAL A 23 21.52 26.31 40.39
N ALA A 24 20.25 26.75 40.38
CA ALA A 24 19.30 26.38 39.33
C ALA A 24 19.87 26.82 37.98
N LYS A 25 20.37 25.87 37.19
CA LYS A 25 20.64 26.08 35.76
C LYS A 25 19.30 26.44 35.12
N LYS A 26 19.13 27.70 34.71
CA LYS A 26 18.08 28.08 33.78
C LYS A 26 18.15 27.12 32.58
N ALA A 27 17.16 26.23 32.45
CA ALA A 27 17.01 25.39 31.26
C ALA A 27 16.88 26.35 30.07
N ALA A 28 17.89 26.36 29.21
CA ALA A 28 17.78 27.03 27.92
C ALA A 28 16.55 26.45 27.23
N LYS A 29 15.55 27.26 26.92
CA LYS A 29 14.42 26.88 26.11
C LYS A 29 14.99 26.31 24.79
N ALA A 30 14.83 25.00 24.58
CA ALA A 30 15.18 24.37 23.31
C ALA A 30 14.41 25.15 22.23
N VAL A 31 15.14 25.68 21.25
CA VAL A 31 14.53 26.34 20.10
C VAL A 31 13.79 25.23 19.33
N VAL A 32 12.48 25.23 19.42
CA VAL A 32 11.64 24.29 18.66
C VAL A 32 11.82 24.61 17.18
N LYS A 33 12.44 23.70 16.44
CA LYS A 33 12.66 23.85 15.00
C LYS A 33 11.43 23.31 14.27
N HIS A 34 10.51 24.21 13.96
CA HIS A 34 9.31 23.88 13.19
C HIS A 34 9.64 23.44 11.75
N ILE A 35 8.80 22.58 11.17
CA ILE A 35 8.85 22.24 9.74
C ILE A 35 8.53 23.48 8.89
N GLY A 36 9.01 23.50 7.64
CA GLY A 36 8.92 24.69 6.78
C GLY A 36 7.50 25.24 6.61
N LEU A 37 6.49 24.37 6.55
CA LEU A 37 5.09 24.78 6.42
C LEU A 37 4.60 25.55 7.65
N VAL A 38 4.84 25.03 8.85
CA VAL A 38 4.48 25.68 10.14
C VAL A 38 5.29 26.94 10.38
N LYS A 39 6.53 27.00 9.90
CA LYS A 39 7.35 28.20 9.97
C LYS A 39 6.75 29.36 9.16
N ASN A 40 6.13 29.04 8.00
CA ASN A 40 5.50 30.02 7.12
C ASN A 40 4.09 30.40 7.58
N ASP A 41 3.40 29.48 8.26
CA ASP A 41 2.06 29.70 8.82
C ASP A 41 2.00 29.23 10.28
N PRO A 42 2.16 30.15 11.25
CA PRO A 42 2.14 29.82 12.67
C PRO A 42 0.82 29.22 13.19
N TYR A 43 -0.31 29.43 12.49
CA TYR A 43 -1.59 28.84 12.87
C TYR A 43 -1.62 27.29 12.69
N LEU A 44 -0.65 26.75 11.97
CA LEU A 44 -0.49 25.31 11.82
C LEU A 44 0.32 24.65 12.95
N ALA A 45 0.79 25.41 13.94
CA ALA A 45 1.66 24.88 14.99
C ALA A 45 1.01 23.73 15.79
N ASP A 46 -0.29 23.84 16.09
CA ASP A 46 -1.04 22.81 16.83
C ASP A 46 -1.25 21.52 16.00
N TYR A 47 -1.03 21.59 14.69
CA TYR A 47 -1.19 20.47 13.76
C TYR A 47 0.13 19.92 13.24
N GLU A 48 1.28 20.43 13.75
CA GLU A 48 2.61 20.08 13.22
C GLU A 48 2.87 18.57 13.23
N ASP A 49 2.53 17.87 14.30
CA ASP A 49 2.70 16.42 14.40
C ASP A 49 1.84 15.65 13.37
N ALA A 50 0.62 16.10 13.15
CA ALA A 50 -0.27 15.50 12.15
C ALA A 50 0.25 15.73 10.71
N ILE A 51 0.76 16.92 10.43
CA ILE A 51 1.35 17.25 9.12
C ILE A 51 2.61 16.42 8.89
N LYS A 52 3.48 16.35 9.88
CA LYS A 52 4.70 15.52 9.83
C LYS A 52 4.37 14.03 9.64
N GLY A 53 3.41 13.52 10.41
CA GLY A 53 2.98 12.12 10.29
C GLY A 53 2.48 11.76 8.90
N ARG A 54 1.71 12.65 8.26
CA ARG A 54 1.26 12.47 6.87
C ARG A 54 2.42 12.48 5.87
N HIS A 55 3.36 13.39 6.05
CA HIS A 55 4.56 13.49 5.22
C HIS A 55 5.42 12.23 5.35
N ASP A 56 5.70 11.80 6.57
CA ASP A 56 6.50 10.60 6.85
C ASP A 56 5.82 9.34 6.28
N HIS A 57 4.48 9.26 6.39
CA HIS A 57 3.71 8.17 5.78
C HIS A 57 3.82 8.18 4.25
N ALA A 58 3.75 9.35 3.62
CA ALA A 58 3.92 9.48 2.17
C ALA A 58 5.31 9.02 1.72
N LEU A 59 6.36 9.42 2.42
CA LEU A 59 7.74 8.98 2.14
C LEU A 59 7.91 7.48 2.35
N TRP A 60 7.35 6.93 3.43
CA TRP A 60 7.35 5.49 3.66
C TRP A 60 6.67 4.73 2.52
N LYS A 61 5.48 5.20 2.09
CA LYS A 61 4.75 4.59 0.98
C LYS A 61 5.53 4.70 -0.33
N LEU A 62 6.13 5.87 -0.59
CA LEU A 62 7.01 6.07 -1.74
C LEU A 62 8.17 5.06 -1.73
N GLY A 63 8.82 4.88 -0.59
CA GLY A 63 9.87 3.89 -0.42
C GLY A 63 9.40 2.47 -0.74
N GLN A 64 8.19 2.09 -0.33
CA GLN A 64 7.61 0.78 -0.65
C GLN A 64 7.36 0.62 -2.16
N LEU A 65 6.73 1.61 -2.80
CA LEU A 65 6.40 1.57 -4.23
C LEU A 65 7.63 1.57 -5.12
N THR A 66 8.68 2.28 -4.71
CA THR A 66 9.94 2.39 -5.47
C THR A 66 11.00 1.37 -5.06
N ASN A 67 10.66 0.40 -4.20
CA ASN A 67 11.63 -0.54 -3.63
C ASN A 67 12.86 0.20 -3.05
N ASN A 68 12.58 1.23 -2.23
CA ASN A 68 13.59 2.12 -1.63
C ASN A 68 14.48 2.82 -2.67
N GLY A 69 13.87 3.32 -3.75
CA GLY A 69 14.55 4.09 -4.80
C GLY A 69 15.27 3.24 -5.86
N LYS A 70 15.11 1.91 -5.86
CA LYS A 70 15.65 1.03 -6.90
C LYS A 70 14.88 1.07 -8.21
N GLN A 71 13.67 1.57 -8.20
CA GLN A 71 12.82 1.82 -9.35
C GLN A 71 12.09 3.16 -9.19
N THR A 72 11.63 3.73 -10.29
CA THR A 72 10.82 4.95 -10.28
C THR A 72 9.34 4.65 -10.04
N LEU A 73 8.53 5.67 -9.75
CA LEU A 73 7.07 5.51 -9.73
C LEU A 73 6.51 5.16 -11.10
N SER A 74 7.13 5.62 -12.19
CA SER A 74 6.75 5.23 -13.56
C SER A 74 6.96 3.74 -13.80
N ASP A 75 8.06 3.17 -13.30
CA ASP A 75 8.31 1.73 -13.41
C ASP A 75 7.31 0.91 -12.58
N PHE A 76 6.85 1.44 -11.46
CA PHE A 76 5.79 0.81 -10.67
C PHE A 76 4.42 0.91 -11.34
N ALA A 77 4.14 2.03 -12.04
CA ALA A 77 2.85 2.36 -12.66
C ALA A 77 2.64 1.64 -14.00
N ASN A 78 2.97 0.35 -14.09
CA ASN A 78 2.87 -0.48 -15.29
C ASN A 78 1.62 -1.38 -15.33
N GLY A 79 0.60 -1.06 -14.55
CA GLY A 79 -0.63 -1.85 -14.49
C GLY A 79 -1.31 -2.05 -15.84
N TYR A 80 -1.15 -1.13 -16.77
CA TYR A 80 -1.68 -1.22 -18.14
C TYR A 80 -1.06 -2.35 -18.97
N GLU A 81 0.14 -2.81 -18.62
CA GLU A 81 0.81 -3.97 -19.24
C GLU A 81 0.31 -5.31 -18.67
N TYR A 82 -0.26 -5.28 -17.47
CA TYR A 82 -0.74 -6.47 -16.77
C TYR A 82 -2.25 -6.64 -16.87
N PHE A 83 -3.01 -5.58 -16.58
CA PHE A 83 -4.48 -5.59 -16.61
C PHE A 83 -5.04 -5.30 -18.00
N GLY A 84 -6.31 -5.65 -18.20
CA GLY A 84 -6.99 -5.52 -19.47
C GLY A 84 -6.86 -6.76 -20.34
N LEU A 85 -7.16 -6.61 -21.61
CA LEU A 85 -7.11 -7.68 -22.60
C LEU A 85 -5.85 -7.54 -23.48
N HIS A 86 -4.98 -8.54 -23.43
CA HIS A 86 -3.73 -8.57 -24.17
C HIS A 86 -3.65 -9.76 -25.10
N LYS A 87 -3.18 -9.52 -26.34
CA LYS A 87 -2.80 -10.60 -27.25
C LYS A 87 -1.37 -11.03 -26.94
N THR A 88 -1.18 -12.33 -26.79
CA THR A 88 0.12 -12.97 -26.55
C THR A 88 0.41 -13.98 -27.67
N ALA A 89 1.63 -14.51 -27.71
CA ALA A 89 2.00 -15.57 -28.67
C ALA A 89 1.16 -16.85 -28.52
N ARG A 90 0.47 -17.05 -27.36
CA ARG A 90 -0.32 -18.23 -27.05
C ARG A 90 -1.84 -18.01 -27.12
N GLY A 91 -2.27 -16.80 -27.50
CA GLY A 91 -3.67 -16.40 -27.52
C GLY A 91 -3.93 -15.13 -26.74
N TRP A 92 -5.06 -15.02 -26.09
CA TRP A 92 -5.49 -13.84 -25.36
C TRP A 92 -5.40 -14.06 -23.86
N VAL A 93 -5.02 -13.03 -23.14
CA VAL A 93 -5.04 -12.99 -21.66
C VAL A 93 -5.79 -11.75 -21.23
N PHE A 94 -6.85 -11.97 -20.47
CA PHE A 94 -7.61 -10.91 -19.83
C PHE A 94 -7.33 -10.93 -18.33
N ARG A 95 -7.11 -9.76 -17.73
CA ARG A 95 -6.98 -9.60 -16.28
C ARG A 95 -7.70 -8.36 -15.79
N GLU A 96 -8.37 -8.51 -14.65
CA GLU A 96 -9.07 -7.40 -13.98
C GLU A 96 -8.94 -7.52 -12.47
N TRP A 97 -9.00 -6.39 -11.79
CA TRP A 97 -9.03 -6.34 -10.33
C TRP A 97 -10.45 -6.08 -9.83
N ALA A 98 -11.04 -7.09 -9.21
CA ALA A 98 -12.39 -7.04 -8.68
C ALA A 98 -12.49 -7.89 -7.41
N PRO A 99 -12.02 -7.41 -6.26
CA PRO A 99 -11.87 -8.19 -5.03
C PRO A 99 -13.22 -8.69 -4.48
N ASN A 100 -14.30 -7.96 -4.73
CA ASN A 100 -15.65 -8.28 -4.24
C ASN A 100 -16.51 -9.05 -5.27
N ALA A 101 -15.99 -9.32 -6.46
CA ALA A 101 -16.70 -10.12 -7.44
C ALA A 101 -16.76 -11.59 -7.02
N THR A 102 -17.89 -12.23 -7.28
CA THR A 102 -18.06 -13.69 -7.14
C THR A 102 -17.75 -14.42 -8.44
N ASP A 103 -18.10 -13.80 -9.57
CA ASP A 103 -17.81 -14.31 -10.91
C ASP A 103 -17.61 -13.17 -11.91
N ILE A 104 -16.80 -13.42 -12.94
CA ILE A 104 -16.61 -12.52 -14.07
C ILE A 104 -16.61 -13.32 -15.37
N TYR A 105 -17.44 -12.88 -16.32
CA TYR A 105 -17.51 -13.41 -17.68
C TYR A 105 -17.15 -12.32 -18.68
N LEU A 106 -16.48 -12.68 -19.75
CA LEU A 106 -16.40 -11.81 -20.93
C LEU A 106 -17.59 -12.13 -21.85
N ILE A 107 -18.31 -11.09 -22.23
CA ILE A 107 -19.41 -11.13 -23.17
C ILE A 107 -19.10 -10.20 -24.34
N GLY A 108 -19.43 -10.57 -25.55
CA GLY A 108 -19.14 -9.78 -26.74
C GLY A 108 -19.48 -10.47 -28.06
N ASP A 109 -19.00 -9.93 -29.17
CA ASP A 109 -19.26 -10.42 -30.52
C ASP A 109 -18.87 -11.90 -30.71
N PHE A 110 -17.88 -12.36 -29.97
CA PHE A 110 -17.33 -13.72 -30.04
C PHE A 110 -18.23 -14.80 -29.39
N ASN A 111 -19.23 -14.41 -28.58
CA ASN A 111 -20.13 -15.34 -27.89
C ASN A 111 -21.60 -14.87 -27.86
N ASN A 112 -21.97 -14.00 -28.82
CA ASN A 112 -23.31 -13.43 -28.94
C ASN A 112 -23.78 -12.73 -27.64
N TRP A 113 -22.84 -12.09 -26.94
CA TRP A 113 -23.09 -11.35 -25.67
C TRP A 113 -23.69 -12.21 -24.55
N GLN A 114 -23.39 -13.53 -24.57
CA GLN A 114 -23.89 -14.50 -23.60
C GLN A 114 -22.79 -14.93 -22.63
N GLU A 115 -23.16 -15.16 -21.38
CA GLU A 115 -22.28 -15.79 -20.41
C GLU A 115 -22.04 -17.27 -20.79
N THR A 116 -20.79 -17.66 -20.88
CA THR A 116 -20.41 -19.05 -21.16
C THR A 116 -19.19 -19.42 -20.35
N GLU A 117 -19.11 -20.67 -19.90
CA GLU A 117 -17.98 -21.17 -19.10
C GLU A 117 -16.62 -21.00 -19.79
N LYS A 118 -16.59 -21.05 -21.12
CA LYS A 118 -15.37 -20.81 -21.91
C LYS A 118 -14.78 -19.42 -21.64
N TYR A 119 -15.62 -18.42 -21.37
CA TYR A 119 -15.24 -17.02 -21.18
C TYR A 119 -15.37 -16.58 -19.73
N ARG A 120 -15.45 -17.52 -18.79
CA ARG A 120 -15.40 -17.25 -17.35
C ARG A 120 -13.98 -17.05 -16.87
N ALA A 121 -13.72 -15.94 -16.21
CA ALA A 121 -12.44 -15.68 -15.57
C ALA A 121 -12.29 -16.50 -14.27
N LYS A 122 -11.05 -16.76 -13.89
CA LYS A 122 -10.71 -17.47 -12.65
C LYS A 122 -10.06 -16.51 -11.67
N ARG A 123 -10.47 -16.57 -10.42
CA ARG A 123 -9.86 -15.77 -9.36
C ARG A 123 -8.45 -16.24 -9.09
N VAL A 124 -7.50 -15.30 -9.05
CA VAL A 124 -6.12 -15.57 -8.65
C VAL A 124 -6.07 -15.63 -7.12
N LYS A 125 -5.59 -16.75 -6.57
CA LYS A 125 -5.56 -17.00 -5.11
C LYS A 125 -4.85 -15.87 -4.36
N ASN A 126 -5.42 -15.50 -3.21
CA ASN A 126 -4.88 -14.49 -2.29
C ASN A 126 -4.71 -13.08 -2.88
N THR A 127 -5.43 -12.79 -3.96
CA THR A 127 -5.46 -11.46 -4.58
C THR A 127 -6.91 -11.08 -4.89
N GLY A 128 -7.12 -9.81 -5.27
CA GLY A 128 -8.40 -9.39 -5.86
C GLY A 128 -8.45 -9.53 -7.37
N ASN A 129 -7.44 -10.18 -7.99
CA ASN A 129 -7.31 -10.28 -9.43
C ASN A 129 -8.09 -11.46 -9.99
N TRP A 130 -8.57 -11.27 -11.21
CA TRP A 130 -9.20 -12.28 -12.03
C TRP A 130 -8.39 -12.46 -13.32
N GLU A 131 -8.27 -13.67 -13.80
CA GLU A 131 -7.53 -14.00 -15.02
C GLU A 131 -8.33 -14.96 -15.91
N LEU A 132 -8.36 -14.67 -17.21
CA LEU A 132 -8.91 -15.55 -18.25
C LEU A 132 -7.88 -15.70 -19.35
N LYS A 133 -7.57 -16.94 -19.73
CA LYS A 133 -6.70 -17.29 -20.85
C LYS A 133 -7.53 -17.96 -21.94
N LEU A 134 -7.44 -17.41 -23.14
CA LEU A 134 -8.19 -17.89 -24.28
C LEU A 134 -7.25 -18.23 -25.45
N PRO A 135 -7.56 -19.26 -26.25
CA PRO A 135 -6.81 -19.55 -27.44
C PRO A 135 -6.95 -18.42 -28.48
N GLU A 136 -6.00 -18.32 -29.41
CA GLU A 136 -5.96 -17.25 -30.39
C GLU A 136 -7.28 -17.09 -31.19
N LYS A 137 -7.89 -18.22 -31.56
CA LYS A 137 -9.15 -18.27 -32.34
C LYS A 137 -10.40 -17.91 -31.54
N ALA A 138 -10.29 -17.63 -30.22
CA ALA A 138 -11.45 -17.38 -29.39
C ALA A 138 -12.03 -15.97 -29.61
N MET A 139 -11.20 -15.04 -30.06
CA MET A 139 -11.54 -13.63 -30.31
C MET A 139 -10.79 -13.14 -31.53
N LYS A 140 -11.30 -12.07 -32.16
CA LYS A 140 -10.64 -11.37 -33.27
C LYS A 140 -10.29 -9.96 -32.84
N HIS A 141 -9.30 -9.36 -33.50
CA HIS A 141 -9.01 -7.95 -33.32
C HIS A 141 -10.20 -7.11 -33.81
N GLY A 142 -10.68 -6.21 -32.95
CA GLY A 142 -11.84 -5.36 -33.25
C GLY A 142 -13.17 -5.88 -32.69
N ASP A 143 -13.24 -7.11 -32.16
CA ASP A 143 -14.43 -7.58 -31.47
C ASP A 143 -14.78 -6.65 -30.31
N LEU A 144 -16.05 -6.28 -30.19
CA LEU A 144 -16.56 -5.54 -29.07
C LEU A 144 -16.84 -6.46 -27.88
N PHE A 145 -16.56 -6.01 -26.68
CA PHE A 145 -16.81 -6.81 -25.48
C PHE A 145 -17.03 -5.95 -24.23
N LYS A 146 -17.68 -6.56 -23.25
CA LYS A 146 -17.82 -6.07 -21.87
C LYS A 146 -17.49 -7.18 -20.90
N MET A 147 -17.37 -6.84 -19.63
CA MET A 147 -17.42 -7.81 -18.54
C MET A 147 -18.83 -7.89 -17.99
N LYS A 148 -19.34 -9.09 -17.78
CA LYS A 148 -20.46 -9.35 -16.89
C LYS A 148 -19.89 -9.75 -15.53
N VAL A 149 -20.16 -8.95 -14.53
CA VAL A 149 -19.62 -9.11 -13.18
C VAL A 149 -20.75 -9.46 -12.24
N HIS A 150 -20.58 -10.53 -11.47
CA HIS A 150 -21.45 -10.93 -10.39
C HIS A 150 -20.84 -10.57 -9.05
N TRP A 151 -21.64 -10.18 -8.08
CA TRP A 151 -21.25 -9.93 -6.70
C TRP A 151 -22.38 -10.33 -5.76
N GLU A 152 -22.11 -10.38 -4.47
CA GLU A 152 -23.15 -10.69 -3.49
C GLU A 152 -24.32 -9.69 -3.60
N GLY A 153 -25.50 -10.20 -3.94
CA GLY A 153 -26.73 -9.41 -4.08
C GLY A 153 -26.97 -8.76 -5.44
N GLY A 154 -26.11 -9.02 -6.47
CA GLY A 154 -26.38 -8.46 -7.80
C GLY A 154 -25.38 -8.85 -8.88
N GLU A 155 -25.62 -8.31 -10.06
CA GLU A 155 -24.78 -8.45 -11.25
C GLU A 155 -24.87 -7.19 -12.12
N GLY A 156 -23.93 -7.03 -13.03
CA GLY A 156 -23.98 -5.92 -13.98
C GLY A 156 -22.89 -6.00 -15.05
N GLU A 157 -23.15 -5.30 -16.15
CA GLU A 157 -22.17 -5.15 -17.22
C GLU A 157 -21.24 -3.98 -16.91
N ARG A 158 -19.96 -4.14 -17.21
CA ARG A 158 -18.93 -3.14 -17.02
C ARG A 158 -17.95 -3.15 -18.18
N ILE A 159 -17.46 -1.99 -18.55
CA ILE A 159 -16.28 -1.85 -19.38
C ILE A 159 -15.07 -2.16 -18.50
N PRO A 160 -14.09 -2.96 -18.96
CA PRO A 160 -12.86 -3.20 -18.21
C PRO A 160 -12.16 -1.89 -17.84
N ALA A 161 -11.61 -1.80 -16.63
CA ALA A 161 -10.94 -0.60 -16.15
C ALA A 161 -9.73 -0.21 -17.03
N TRP A 162 -9.10 -1.19 -17.66
CA TRP A 162 -7.94 -1.03 -18.54
C TRP A 162 -8.28 -1.25 -20.02
N ALA A 163 -9.49 -0.84 -20.44
CA ALA A 163 -9.85 -0.88 -21.86
C ALA A 163 -9.00 0.12 -22.67
N GLN A 164 -8.32 -0.35 -23.71
CA GLN A 164 -7.46 0.49 -24.54
C GLN A 164 -8.25 1.32 -25.57
N ARG A 165 -9.41 0.83 -25.98
CA ARG A 165 -10.32 1.51 -26.89
C ARG A 165 -11.75 1.29 -26.43
N VAL A 166 -12.49 2.38 -26.34
CA VAL A 166 -13.92 2.38 -26.05
C VAL A 166 -14.66 2.95 -27.24
N VAL A 167 -15.78 2.32 -27.62
CA VAL A 167 -16.69 2.80 -28.65
C VAL A 167 -17.93 3.32 -27.96
N GLN A 168 -18.40 4.48 -28.36
CA GLN A 168 -19.67 5.04 -27.91
C GLN A 168 -20.78 4.49 -28.78
N ASP A 169 -21.87 4.04 -28.16
CA ASP A 169 -23.09 3.58 -28.86
C ASP A 169 -23.89 4.76 -29.40
#